data_210a9a84cc38d105a552be82da1876bf
#
_entry.id   210a9a84cc38d105a552be82da1876bf
#
_cell.length_a   1.000
_cell.length_b   1.000
_cell.length_c   1.000
_cell.angle_alpha   90.00
_cell.angle_beta   90.00
_cell.angle_gamma   90.00
#
_symmetry.space_group_name_H-M   'P 1'
#
loop_
_entity.id
_entity.type
_entity.pdbx_description
1 polymer ?
#
loop_
_entity_poly.entity_id
_entity_poly.type
_entity_poly.pdbx_seq_one_letter_code
_entity_poly.pdbx_strand_id
1 'polypeptide(L)'
;MKRFYLVSTDHLEDRLWFRDEEDYRVAMNYVAIAAFLTGIIVLSFILMSNHVHFVVCCSSGRAEQFANKFKRLYAAYYQKKYGVCELLRRNGVDVRDVSQENESLERAVAYVMMNSVAANICLEPSGYPWGTGNVLFNATPSPGQRLGELSGRAQARLLRSNVKLPPEYIVSPGGYILPESYVPVKGVETLFRTPKRLGYFLRTSSKARLRLEGEAMPSFRDQNILSACEDLCHSLFRANGISDLNAEQKAELLRQLRRRFSADLNQLSRVTGIPYAEAARLLDSY
;
A
#
# COMPACT_ATOMS: atom_id res chain seq x y z
N MET A 1 19.70 -16.43 14.29
CA MET A 1 18.35 -16.69 14.81
C MET A 1 17.36 -15.88 13.99
N LYS A 2 16.23 -16.45 13.55
CA LYS A 2 15.19 -15.72 12.84
C LYS A 2 14.35 -14.95 13.87
N ARG A 3 14.03 -13.71 13.55
CA ARG A 3 13.19 -12.80 14.36
C ARG A 3 12.08 -12.20 13.49
N PHE A 4 11.14 -11.54 14.10
CA PHE A 4 10.04 -10.87 13.42
C PHE A 4 10.23 -9.35 13.47
N TYR A 5 9.90 -8.70 12.38
CA TYR A 5 10.04 -7.25 12.25
C TYR A 5 8.79 -6.66 11.61
N LEU A 6 8.33 -5.55 12.18
CA LEU A 6 7.41 -4.65 11.53
C LEU A 6 8.23 -3.60 10.78
N VAL A 7 8.02 -3.50 9.48
CA VAL A 7 8.71 -2.55 8.61
C VAL A 7 7.69 -1.56 8.09
N SER A 8 7.96 -0.28 8.25
CA SER A 8 7.12 0.81 7.73
C SER A 8 7.95 1.78 6.90
N THR A 9 7.32 2.29 5.86
CA THR A 9 7.85 3.41 5.06
C THR A 9 7.05 4.69 5.30
N ASP A 10 6.20 4.71 6.33
CA ASP A 10 5.50 5.91 6.76
C ASP A 10 6.48 7.07 6.95
N HIS A 11 6.09 8.27 6.55
CA HIS A 11 6.90 9.49 6.63
C HIS A 11 8.13 9.58 5.69
N LEU A 12 8.39 8.58 4.85
CA LEU A 12 9.47 8.67 3.87
C LEU A 12 9.13 9.55 2.67
N GLU A 13 7.86 9.61 2.32
CA GLU A 13 7.39 10.33 1.13
C GLU A 13 5.95 10.79 1.34
N ASP A 14 5.69 12.06 1.09
CA ASP A 14 4.35 12.64 1.18
C ASP A 14 3.56 12.48 -0.12
N ARG A 15 4.25 12.26 -1.23
CA ARG A 15 3.65 12.08 -2.55
C ARG A 15 3.01 10.71 -2.72
N LEU A 16 2.06 10.61 -3.63
CA LEU A 16 1.49 9.32 -4.01
C LEU A 16 2.53 8.43 -4.70
N TRP A 17 2.65 7.19 -4.20
CA TRP A 17 3.43 6.15 -4.86
C TRP A 17 2.60 5.42 -5.88
N PHE A 18 1.36 5.11 -5.52
CA PHE A 18 0.45 4.33 -6.34
C PHE A 18 -0.64 5.26 -6.85
N ARG A 19 -0.49 5.74 -8.07
CA ARG A 19 -1.40 6.71 -8.70
C ARG A 19 -2.56 6.03 -9.39
N ASP A 20 -2.36 4.81 -9.87
CA ASP A 20 -3.37 3.99 -10.54
C ASP A 20 -3.25 2.50 -10.16
N GLU A 21 -4.17 1.68 -10.67
CA GLU A 21 -4.17 0.25 -10.40
C GLU A 21 -2.95 -0.49 -10.98
N GLU A 22 -2.38 0.00 -12.07
CA GLU A 22 -1.18 -0.60 -12.65
C GLU A 22 0.00 -0.48 -11.69
N ASP A 23 0.13 0.65 -11.00
CA ASP A 23 1.15 0.88 -9.99
C ASP A 23 1.07 -0.14 -8.86
N TYR A 24 -0.14 -0.39 -8.37
CA TYR A 24 -0.36 -1.42 -7.35
C TYR A 24 -0.04 -2.83 -7.86
N ARG A 25 -0.48 -3.20 -9.07
CA ARG A 25 -0.17 -4.52 -9.66
C ARG A 25 1.33 -4.74 -9.78
N VAL A 26 2.05 -3.74 -10.24
CA VAL A 26 3.52 -3.78 -10.35
C VAL A 26 4.15 -3.89 -8.97
N ALA A 27 3.68 -3.14 -8.00
CA ALA A 27 4.19 -3.21 -6.63
C ALA A 27 3.92 -4.58 -5.98
N MET A 28 2.73 -5.18 -6.18
CA MET A 28 2.45 -6.55 -5.73
C MET A 28 3.48 -7.55 -6.27
N ASN A 29 3.82 -7.44 -7.57
CA ASN A 29 4.86 -8.26 -8.17
C ASN A 29 6.24 -7.98 -7.56
N TYR A 30 6.54 -6.73 -7.24
CA TYR A 30 7.82 -6.37 -6.64
C TYR A 30 7.95 -6.80 -5.16
N VAL A 31 6.85 -6.94 -4.43
CA VAL A 31 6.86 -7.60 -3.10
C VAL A 31 7.30 -9.06 -3.25
N ALA A 32 6.69 -9.81 -4.17
CA ALA A 32 7.05 -11.21 -4.44
C ALA A 32 8.52 -11.34 -4.89
N ILE A 33 8.98 -10.48 -5.81
CA ILE A 33 10.37 -10.46 -6.29
C ILE A 33 11.35 -10.12 -5.16
N ALA A 34 11.05 -9.11 -4.34
CA ALA A 34 11.91 -8.72 -3.23
C ALA A 34 12.01 -9.82 -2.18
N ALA A 35 10.89 -10.46 -1.83
CA ALA A 35 10.86 -11.60 -0.92
C ALA A 35 11.70 -12.76 -1.43
N PHE A 36 11.54 -13.14 -2.70
CA PHE A 36 12.30 -14.20 -3.35
C PHE A 36 13.80 -13.91 -3.38
N LEU A 37 14.20 -12.72 -3.86
CA LEU A 37 15.62 -12.36 -4.00
C LEU A 37 16.34 -12.21 -2.65
N THR A 38 15.62 -11.83 -1.60
CA THR A 38 16.20 -11.68 -0.27
C THR A 38 16.04 -12.93 0.60
N GLY A 39 15.24 -13.92 0.18
CA GLY A 39 14.93 -15.11 0.96
C GLY A 39 14.21 -14.79 2.28
N ILE A 40 13.45 -13.69 2.32
CA ILE A 40 12.70 -13.25 3.50
C ILE A 40 11.30 -13.85 3.47
N ILE A 41 10.81 -14.23 4.63
CA ILE A 41 9.44 -14.70 4.79
C ILE A 41 8.56 -13.50 5.12
N VAL A 42 7.66 -13.14 4.22
CA VAL A 42 6.65 -12.12 4.43
C VAL A 42 5.44 -12.79 5.10
N LEU A 43 5.00 -12.27 6.25
CA LEU A 43 3.83 -12.78 7.00
C LEU A 43 2.57 -11.98 6.69
N SER A 44 2.71 -10.68 6.57
CA SER A 44 1.62 -9.77 6.22
C SER A 44 2.19 -8.51 5.58
N PHE A 45 1.42 -7.88 4.70
CA PHE A 45 1.75 -6.58 4.14
C PHE A 45 0.52 -5.85 3.64
N ILE A 46 0.67 -4.55 3.45
CA ILE A 46 -0.32 -3.69 2.80
C ILE A 46 0.40 -2.57 2.03
N LEU A 47 -0.09 -2.29 0.83
CA LEU A 47 0.34 -1.17 0.00
C LEU A 47 -0.71 -0.06 0.12
N MET A 48 -0.40 1.00 0.85
CA MET A 48 -1.23 2.21 0.95
C MET A 48 -0.82 3.20 -0.14
N SER A 49 -1.60 4.22 -0.40
CA SER A 49 -1.37 5.14 -1.54
C SER A 49 0.02 5.80 -1.56
N ASN A 50 0.64 6.05 -0.42
CA ASN A 50 1.94 6.71 -0.30
C ASN A 50 2.93 6.03 0.66
N HIS A 51 2.59 4.86 1.18
CA HIS A 51 3.46 4.08 2.07
C HIS A 51 3.12 2.60 2.04
N VAL A 52 3.99 1.80 2.62
CA VAL A 52 3.79 0.36 2.74
C VAL A 52 4.16 -0.12 4.14
N HIS A 53 3.49 -1.17 4.59
CA HIS A 53 3.83 -1.88 5.82
C HIS A 53 4.04 -3.34 5.53
N PHE A 54 5.02 -3.94 6.20
CA PHE A 54 5.31 -5.37 6.13
C PHE A 54 5.51 -5.94 7.53
N VAL A 55 5.03 -7.15 7.78
CA VAL A 55 5.50 -8.01 8.87
C VAL A 55 6.33 -9.12 8.24
N VAL A 56 7.60 -9.21 8.62
CA VAL A 56 8.55 -10.15 8.03
C VAL A 56 9.28 -10.98 9.08
N CYS A 57 9.71 -12.19 8.67
CA CYS A 57 10.56 -13.06 9.49
C CYS A 57 11.91 -13.25 8.81
N CYS A 58 12.99 -12.81 9.46
CA CYS A 58 14.34 -12.88 8.92
C CYS A 58 15.42 -12.79 10.02
N SER A 59 16.70 -12.89 9.64
CA SER A 59 17.83 -12.53 10.51
C SER A 59 17.98 -11.00 10.61
N SER A 60 18.63 -10.54 11.67
CA SER A 60 18.87 -9.10 11.92
C SER A 60 19.50 -8.41 10.69
N GLY A 61 19.08 -7.19 10.42
CA GLY A 61 19.55 -6.36 9.30
C GLY A 61 18.98 -6.71 7.92
N ARG A 62 18.32 -7.86 7.76
CA ARG A 62 17.75 -8.24 6.45
C ARG A 62 16.39 -7.62 6.15
N ALA A 63 15.65 -7.24 7.19
CA ALA A 63 14.36 -6.56 7.00
C ALA A 63 14.51 -5.25 6.23
N GLU A 64 15.51 -4.46 6.58
CA GLU A 64 15.84 -3.22 5.86
C GLU A 64 16.31 -3.50 4.42
N GLN A 65 17.14 -4.55 4.21
CA GLN A 65 17.57 -4.97 2.87
C GLN A 65 16.38 -5.32 1.95
N PHE A 66 15.38 -6.01 2.49
CA PHE A 66 14.15 -6.34 1.79
C PHE A 66 13.39 -5.07 1.38
N ALA A 67 13.13 -4.20 2.33
CA ALA A 67 12.41 -2.95 2.06
C ALA A 67 13.14 -2.07 1.05
N ASN A 68 14.46 -1.95 1.17
CA ASN A 68 15.29 -1.21 0.21
C ASN A 68 15.33 -1.89 -1.17
N LYS A 69 15.23 -3.22 -1.24
CA LYS A 69 15.09 -3.92 -2.53
C LYS A 69 13.76 -3.59 -3.20
N PHE A 70 12.66 -3.66 -2.45
CA PHE A 70 11.33 -3.26 -2.93
C PHE A 70 11.33 -1.80 -3.39
N LYS A 71 11.82 -0.87 -2.57
CA LYS A 71 11.91 0.56 -2.89
C LYS A 71 12.65 0.83 -4.19
N ARG A 72 13.82 0.18 -4.39
CA ARG A 72 14.62 0.36 -5.61
C ARG A 72 13.91 -0.14 -6.86
N LEU A 73 13.25 -1.30 -6.79
CA LEU A 73 12.48 -1.83 -7.91
C LEU A 73 11.33 -0.88 -8.27
N TYR A 74 10.60 -0.43 -7.26
CA TYR A 74 9.45 0.43 -7.47
C TYR A 74 9.84 1.83 -7.95
N ALA A 75 10.88 2.43 -7.38
CA ALA A 75 11.39 3.74 -7.80
C ALA A 75 11.85 3.73 -9.27
N ALA A 76 12.52 2.67 -9.72
CA ALA A 76 12.92 2.52 -11.12
C ALA A 76 11.72 2.43 -12.07
N TYR A 77 10.68 1.69 -11.69
CA TYR A 77 9.42 1.64 -12.44
C TYR A 77 8.74 3.02 -12.49
N TYR A 78 8.59 3.67 -11.33
CA TYR A 78 7.94 4.97 -11.21
C TYR A 78 8.65 6.05 -12.03
N GLN A 79 9.99 6.07 -11.97
CA GLN A 79 10.80 6.97 -12.80
C GLN A 79 10.54 6.74 -14.30
N LYS A 80 10.48 5.48 -14.73
CA LYS A 80 10.22 5.14 -16.13
C LYS A 80 8.82 5.56 -16.59
N LYS A 81 7.82 5.44 -15.72
CA LYS A 81 6.42 5.75 -16.04
C LYS A 81 6.12 7.24 -15.96
N TYR A 82 6.62 7.92 -14.94
CA TYR A 82 6.24 9.30 -14.61
C TYR A 82 7.36 10.33 -14.80
N GLY A 83 8.56 9.92 -15.15
CA GLY A 83 9.71 10.83 -15.31
C GLY A 83 10.27 11.39 -13.98
N VAL A 84 9.75 10.95 -12.82
CA VAL A 84 10.13 11.48 -11.50
C VAL A 84 11.33 10.70 -10.96
N CYS A 85 12.48 11.38 -10.81
CA CYS A 85 13.75 10.74 -10.41
C CYS A 85 13.94 10.60 -8.90
N GLU A 86 13.14 11.25 -8.07
CA GLU A 86 13.42 11.41 -6.64
C GLU A 86 12.50 10.63 -5.70
N LEU A 87 11.55 9.85 -6.24
CA LEU A 87 10.70 9.03 -5.41
C LEU A 87 11.52 8.01 -4.62
N LEU A 88 11.28 7.93 -3.30
CA LEU A 88 11.90 6.95 -2.41
C LEU A 88 13.45 7.03 -2.28
N ARG A 89 14.06 8.13 -2.66
CA ARG A 89 15.52 8.33 -2.48
C ARG A 89 15.92 8.51 -1.03
N ARG A 90 15.04 9.00 -0.16
CA ARG A 90 15.35 9.12 1.25
C ARG A 90 15.69 7.75 1.83
N ASN A 91 16.87 7.66 2.41
CA ASN A 91 17.34 6.46 3.08
C ASN A 91 16.58 6.25 4.39
N GLY A 92 16.48 4.98 4.75
CA GLY A 92 15.83 4.58 5.98
C GLY A 92 14.43 4.01 5.73
N VAL A 93 14.10 3.10 6.58
CA VAL A 93 12.76 2.55 6.81
C VAL A 93 12.66 2.38 8.32
N ASP A 94 11.49 2.55 8.88
CA ASP A 94 11.25 2.22 10.28
C ASP A 94 11.19 0.69 10.40
N VAL A 95 12.13 0.11 11.13
CA VAL A 95 12.21 -1.34 11.38
C VAL A 95 12.14 -1.57 12.87
N ARG A 96 11.04 -2.16 13.32
CA ARG A 96 10.80 -2.47 14.73
C ARG A 96 10.82 -3.96 14.96
N ASP A 97 11.56 -4.40 15.98
CA ASP A 97 11.55 -5.78 16.44
C ASP A 97 10.17 -6.13 17.00
N VAL A 98 9.65 -7.29 16.62
CA VAL A 98 8.34 -7.77 17.10
C VAL A 98 8.57 -9.05 17.88
N SER A 99 8.25 -9.02 19.17
CA SER A 99 8.31 -10.19 20.03
C SER A 99 7.26 -11.23 19.64
N GLN A 100 7.54 -12.50 19.91
CA GLN A 100 6.52 -13.56 19.88
C GLN A 100 5.73 -13.65 21.20
N GLU A 101 6.21 -12.95 22.23
CA GLU A 101 5.55 -12.94 23.53
C GLU A 101 4.39 -11.95 23.55
N ASN A 102 3.45 -12.19 24.45
CA ASN A 102 2.32 -11.29 24.72
C ASN A 102 1.50 -10.93 23.47
N GLU A 103 1.38 -11.87 22.53
CA GLU A 103 0.56 -11.68 21.30
C GLU A 103 1.04 -10.51 20.42
N SER A 104 2.31 -10.10 20.57
CA SER A 104 2.86 -8.95 19.83
C SER A 104 2.88 -9.16 18.33
N LEU A 105 3.13 -10.41 17.89
CA LEU A 105 3.14 -10.75 16.47
C LEU A 105 1.74 -10.71 15.85
N GLU A 106 0.74 -11.26 16.54
CA GLU A 106 -0.67 -11.19 16.13
C GLU A 106 -1.15 -9.74 16.03
N ARG A 107 -0.75 -8.91 17.00
CA ARG A 107 -1.07 -7.46 16.98
C ARG A 107 -0.39 -6.75 15.81
N ALA A 108 0.85 -7.08 15.48
CA ALA A 108 1.56 -6.50 14.34
C ALA A 108 0.90 -6.88 13.01
N VAL A 109 0.51 -8.14 12.83
CA VAL A 109 -0.23 -8.59 11.64
C VAL A 109 -1.57 -7.87 11.53
N ALA A 110 -2.36 -7.83 12.61
CA ALA A 110 -3.64 -7.14 12.65
C ALA A 110 -3.50 -5.64 12.38
N TYR A 111 -2.46 -5.00 12.94
CA TYR A 111 -2.14 -3.60 12.69
C TYR A 111 -1.93 -3.33 11.19
N VAL A 112 -1.12 -4.17 10.51
CA VAL A 112 -0.87 -4.03 9.08
C VAL A 112 -2.16 -4.18 8.28
N MET A 113 -2.96 -5.20 8.56
CA MET A 113 -4.22 -5.45 7.86
C MET A 113 -5.24 -4.32 8.04
N MET A 114 -5.28 -3.67 9.21
CA MET A 114 -6.25 -2.64 9.55
C MET A 114 -5.93 -1.24 8.97
N ASN A 115 -4.80 -1.05 8.29
CA ASN A 115 -4.45 0.26 7.72
C ASN A 115 -5.48 0.79 6.72
N SER A 116 -6.00 -0.08 5.82
CA SER A 116 -7.03 0.32 4.86
C SER A 116 -8.37 0.68 5.52
N VAL A 117 -8.69 0.02 6.63
CA VAL A 117 -9.90 0.30 7.42
C VAL A 117 -9.74 1.61 8.19
N ALA A 118 -8.59 1.83 8.81
CA ALA A 118 -8.29 3.08 9.53
C ALA A 118 -8.27 4.30 8.60
N ALA A 119 -7.85 4.10 7.34
CA ALA A 119 -7.91 5.12 6.30
C ALA A 119 -9.31 5.26 5.66
N ASN A 120 -10.34 4.61 6.20
CA ASN A 120 -11.72 4.60 5.69
C ASN A 120 -11.88 4.19 4.22
N ILE A 121 -10.92 3.41 3.67
CA ILE A 121 -10.95 2.94 2.28
C ILE A 121 -11.89 1.74 2.13
N CYS A 122 -12.02 0.91 3.15
CA CYS A 122 -12.90 -0.25 3.19
C CYS A 122 -13.44 -0.49 4.61
N LEU A 123 -14.53 -1.23 4.71
CA LEU A 123 -15.15 -1.57 6.00
C LEU A 123 -14.38 -2.67 6.74
N GLU A 124 -13.78 -3.59 5.99
CA GLU A 124 -13.02 -4.73 6.48
C GLU A 124 -11.73 -4.91 5.67
N PRO A 125 -10.65 -5.45 6.27
CA PRO A 125 -9.39 -5.67 5.56
C PRO A 125 -9.52 -6.52 4.29
N SER A 126 -10.45 -7.46 4.27
CA SER A 126 -10.74 -8.32 3.11
C SER A 126 -11.24 -7.56 1.88
N GLY A 127 -11.80 -6.37 2.06
CA GLY A 127 -12.24 -5.50 0.97
C GLY A 127 -11.11 -4.72 0.29
N TYR A 128 -9.86 -4.83 0.77
CA TYR A 128 -8.71 -4.14 0.19
C TYR A 128 -7.78 -5.11 -0.54
N PRO A 129 -7.66 -5.02 -1.89
CA PRO A 129 -6.95 -6.04 -2.67
C PRO A 129 -5.43 -5.96 -2.61
N TRP A 130 -4.86 -4.84 -2.15
CA TRP A 130 -3.42 -4.53 -2.26
C TRP A 130 -2.66 -4.89 -0.98
N GLY A 131 -2.80 -6.14 -0.55
CA GLY A 131 -2.14 -6.67 0.64
C GLY A 131 -2.62 -8.07 0.99
N THR A 132 -2.47 -8.42 2.26
CA THR A 132 -2.82 -9.75 2.80
C THR A 132 -4.16 -9.79 3.52
N GLY A 133 -4.97 -8.73 3.41
CA GLY A 133 -6.23 -8.59 4.14
C GLY A 133 -7.27 -9.67 3.82
N ASN A 134 -7.28 -10.18 2.60
CA ASN A 134 -8.22 -11.19 2.09
C ASN A 134 -7.64 -12.60 2.01
N VAL A 135 -6.43 -12.82 2.51
CA VAL A 135 -5.69 -14.09 2.32
C VAL A 135 -5.94 -15.09 3.45
N LEU A 136 -6.02 -14.58 4.70
CA LEU A 136 -6.12 -15.42 5.88
C LEU A 136 -7.55 -15.95 6.08
N PHE A 137 -7.64 -17.24 6.41
CA PHE A 137 -8.90 -17.95 6.66
C PHE A 137 -9.89 -17.85 5.50
N ASN A 138 -9.38 -17.64 4.29
CA ASN A 138 -10.21 -17.68 3.09
C ASN A 138 -10.47 -19.14 2.68
N ALA A 139 -11.74 -19.53 2.71
CA ALA A 139 -12.14 -20.88 2.32
C ALA A 139 -12.14 -21.09 0.79
N THR A 140 -12.21 -20.00 0.04
CA THR A 140 -12.24 -20.04 -1.42
C THR A 140 -10.87 -19.71 -1.98
N PRO A 141 -10.21 -20.62 -2.71
CA PRO A 141 -8.94 -20.31 -3.35
C PRO A 141 -9.08 -19.10 -4.30
N SER A 142 -8.10 -18.21 -4.26
CA SER A 142 -8.08 -17.10 -5.20
C SER A 142 -7.92 -17.62 -6.63
N PRO A 143 -8.72 -17.13 -7.59
CA PRO A 143 -8.59 -17.55 -8.98
C PRO A 143 -7.26 -17.10 -9.56
N GLY A 144 -6.66 -17.95 -10.40
CA GLY A 144 -5.39 -17.62 -11.05
C GLY A 144 -4.83 -18.78 -11.86
N GLN A 145 -3.74 -18.51 -12.57
CA GLN A 145 -2.98 -19.49 -13.35
C GLN A 145 -1.54 -19.58 -12.83
N ARG A 146 -0.89 -20.73 -13.03
CA ARG A 146 0.51 -20.90 -12.63
C ARG A 146 1.42 -20.02 -13.49
N LEU A 147 2.37 -19.38 -12.86
CA LEU A 147 3.37 -18.56 -13.55
C LEU A 147 4.14 -19.37 -14.61
N GLY A 148 4.43 -20.65 -14.32
CA GLY A 148 5.11 -21.58 -15.23
C GLY A 148 4.33 -21.90 -16.51
N GLU A 149 3.03 -21.65 -16.56
CA GLU A 149 2.21 -21.83 -17.77
C GLU A 149 2.39 -20.66 -18.75
N LEU A 150 2.93 -19.55 -18.30
CA LEU A 150 3.24 -18.40 -19.16
C LEU A 150 4.60 -18.57 -19.85
N SER A 151 4.70 -18.13 -21.10
CA SER A 151 6.00 -18.04 -21.77
C SER A 151 6.97 -17.12 -21.02
N GLY A 152 8.26 -17.36 -21.11
CA GLY A 152 9.27 -16.53 -20.43
C GLY A 152 9.17 -15.03 -20.79
N ARG A 153 8.76 -14.70 -22.02
CA ARG A 153 8.50 -13.33 -22.44
C ARG A 153 7.27 -12.74 -21.75
N ALA A 154 6.20 -13.52 -21.60
CA ALA A 154 5.00 -13.11 -20.88
C ALA A 154 5.29 -12.89 -19.39
N GLN A 155 6.06 -13.79 -18.75
CA GLN A 155 6.50 -13.62 -17.37
C GLN A 155 7.31 -12.33 -17.18
N ALA A 156 8.32 -12.07 -18.04
CA ALA A 156 9.14 -10.88 -17.94
C ALA A 156 8.32 -9.58 -18.13
N ARG A 157 7.34 -9.60 -19.01
CA ARG A 157 6.42 -8.49 -19.26
C ARG A 157 5.50 -8.24 -18.03
N LEU A 158 4.90 -9.31 -17.49
CA LEU A 158 4.02 -9.24 -16.31
C LEU A 158 4.79 -8.75 -15.09
N LEU A 159 5.95 -9.32 -14.81
CA LEU A 159 6.77 -8.98 -13.67
C LEU A 159 7.54 -7.66 -13.83
N ARG A 160 7.58 -7.10 -15.04
CA ARG A 160 8.47 -5.97 -15.42
C ARG A 160 9.90 -6.19 -14.94
N SER A 161 10.35 -7.44 -14.99
CA SER A 161 11.64 -7.91 -14.49
C SER A 161 12.06 -9.19 -15.18
N ASN A 162 13.36 -9.41 -15.28
CA ASN A 162 13.94 -10.67 -15.78
C ASN A 162 14.14 -11.72 -14.66
N VAL A 163 13.72 -11.43 -13.44
CA VAL A 163 13.82 -12.37 -12.30
C VAL A 163 12.93 -13.57 -12.59
N LYS A 164 13.48 -14.77 -12.41
CA LYS A 164 12.76 -16.02 -12.51
C LYS A 164 12.18 -16.38 -11.14
N LEU A 165 10.90 -16.15 -10.97
CA LEU A 165 10.16 -16.61 -9.79
C LEU A 165 9.81 -18.11 -9.93
N PRO A 166 9.50 -18.80 -8.83
CA PRO A 166 9.07 -20.19 -8.85
C PRO A 166 7.87 -20.41 -9.78
N PRO A 167 7.89 -21.44 -10.64
CA PRO A 167 6.85 -21.68 -11.63
C PRO A 167 5.46 -22.02 -11.03
N GLU A 168 5.44 -22.48 -9.77
CA GLU A 168 4.24 -22.78 -9.01
C GLU A 168 3.51 -21.53 -8.47
N TYR A 169 4.13 -20.35 -8.52
CA TYR A 169 3.48 -19.11 -8.11
C TYR A 169 2.24 -18.86 -8.96
N ILE A 170 1.20 -18.35 -8.33
CA ILE A 170 -0.09 -18.10 -8.98
C ILE A 170 -0.20 -16.63 -9.37
N VAL A 171 -0.54 -16.41 -10.62
CA VAL A 171 -0.84 -15.09 -11.20
C VAL A 171 -2.34 -14.88 -11.12
N SER A 172 -2.77 -13.79 -10.50
CA SER A 172 -4.18 -13.38 -10.46
C SER A 172 -4.70 -13.01 -11.85
N PRO A 173 -6.03 -13.04 -12.08
CA PRO A 173 -6.62 -12.48 -13.30
C PRO A 173 -6.28 -11.00 -13.50
N GLY A 174 -6.00 -10.26 -12.42
CA GLY A 174 -5.55 -8.87 -12.45
C GLY A 174 -4.10 -8.67 -12.86
N GLY A 175 -3.31 -9.72 -13.10
CA GLY A 175 -1.93 -9.61 -13.61
C GLY A 175 -0.86 -9.34 -12.55
N TYR A 176 -1.02 -9.86 -11.35
CA TYR A 176 -0.01 -9.83 -10.30
C TYR A 176 0.09 -11.18 -9.58
N ILE A 177 1.25 -11.44 -8.97
CA ILE A 177 1.48 -12.64 -8.16
C ILE A 177 0.62 -12.58 -6.89
N LEU A 178 -0.20 -13.60 -6.69
CA LEU A 178 -1.03 -13.72 -5.49
C LEU A 178 -0.16 -13.87 -4.23
N PRO A 179 -0.48 -13.17 -3.14
CA PRO A 179 0.27 -13.27 -1.88
C PRO A 179 0.38 -14.70 -1.36
N GLU A 180 -0.63 -15.53 -1.57
CA GLU A 180 -0.65 -16.94 -1.17
C GLU A 180 0.52 -17.75 -1.77
N SER A 181 1.15 -17.26 -2.83
CA SER A 181 2.29 -17.91 -3.45
C SER A 181 3.59 -17.81 -2.64
N TYR A 182 3.73 -16.76 -1.82
CA TYR A 182 4.98 -16.48 -1.08
C TYR A 182 4.77 -16.15 0.40
N VAL A 183 3.54 -15.91 0.83
CA VAL A 183 3.16 -15.78 2.25
C VAL A 183 2.84 -17.17 2.79
N PRO A 184 3.41 -17.60 3.92
CA PRO A 184 3.10 -18.88 4.54
C PRO A 184 1.74 -18.84 5.25
N VAL A 185 0.64 -18.77 4.47
CA VAL A 185 -0.73 -18.54 4.94
C VAL A 185 -1.08 -19.43 6.12
N LYS A 186 -0.88 -20.75 6.00
CA LYS A 186 -1.16 -21.71 7.09
C LYS A 186 -0.35 -21.43 8.36
N GLY A 187 0.92 -21.01 8.19
CA GLY A 187 1.77 -20.63 9.32
C GLY A 187 1.23 -19.38 10.04
N VAL A 188 0.77 -18.37 9.29
CA VAL A 188 0.17 -17.17 9.86
C VAL A 188 -1.19 -17.46 10.50
N GLU A 189 -2.02 -18.29 9.86
CA GLU A 189 -3.30 -18.74 10.44
C GLU A 189 -3.10 -19.47 11.78
N THR A 190 -2.04 -20.25 11.91
CA THR A 190 -1.69 -20.96 13.14
C THR A 190 -1.44 -20.00 14.32
N LEU A 191 -0.94 -18.78 14.08
CA LEU A 191 -0.78 -17.76 15.13
C LEU A 191 -2.15 -17.40 15.74
N PHE A 192 -3.15 -17.23 14.90
CA PHE A 192 -4.49 -16.87 15.34
C PHE A 192 -5.35 -18.06 15.75
N ARG A 193 -4.99 -19.27 15.30
CA ARG A 193 -5.72 -20.53 15.53
C ARG A 193 -7.13 -20.57 14.91
N THR A 194 -7.90 -19.48 14.98
CA THR A 194 -9.28 -19.41 14.47
C THR A 194 -9.59 -18.05 13.82
N PRO A 195 -10.53 -18.00 12.86
CA PRO A 195 -11.02 -16.74 12.30
C PRO A 195 -11.59 -15.79 13.35
N LYS A 196 -12.25 -16.34 14.39
CA LYS A 196 -12.83 -15.56 15.50
C LYS A 196 -11.74 -14.82 16.27
N ARG A 197 -10.59 -15.48 16.52
CA ARG A 197 -9.46 -14.86 17.21
C ARG A 197 -8.79 -13.80 16.33
N LEU A 198 -8.62 -14.03 15.03
CA LEU A 198 -8.19 -12.98 14.10
C LEU A 198 -9.13 -11.77 14.18
N GLY A 199 -10.44 -11.98 14.11
CA GLY A 199 -11.44 -10.92 14.26
C GLY A 199 -11.33 -10.14 15.57
N TYR A 200 -10.96 -10.79 16.68
CA TYR A 200 -10.67 -10.10 17.94
C TYR A 200 -9.48 -9.13 17.79
N PHE A 201 -8.36 -9.58 17.22
CA PHE A 201 -7.18 -8.73 17.05
C PHE A 201 -7.46 -7.58 16.07
N LEU A 202 -8.20 -7.81 15.00
CA LEU A 202 -8.59 -6.75 14.07
C LEU A 202 -9.39 -5.66 14.78
N ARG A 203 -10.42 -6.01 15.55
CA ARG A 203 -11.26 -5.05 16.29
C ARG A 203 -10.53 -4.34 17.43
N THR A 204 -9.54 -4.96 18.03
CA THR A 204 -8.76 -4.39 19.15
C THR A 204 -7.46 -3.74 18.72
N SER A 205 -7.16 -3.70 17.41
CA SER A 205 -5.94 -3.06 16.90
C SER A 205 -5.97 -1.54 17.17
N SER A 206 -4.79 -0.93 17.31
CA SER A 206 -4.69 0.53 17.44
C SER A 206 -5.30 1.27 16.25
N LYS A 207 -5.27 0.69 15.05
CA LYS A 207 -5.89 1.25 13.85
C LYS A 207 -7.42 1.19 13.90
N ALA A 208 -8.02 0.19 14.54
CA ALA A 208 -9.47 0.14 14.74
C ALA A 208 -9.95 1.27 15.66
N ARG A 209 -9.18 1.65 16.68
CA ARG A 209 -9.51 2.77 17.57
C ARG A 209 -9.57 4.11 16.84
N LEU A 210 -8.63 4.37 15.93
CA LEU A 210 -8.63 5.59 15.12
C LEU A 210 -9.92 5.77 14.31
N ARG A 211 -10.51 4.66 13.85
CA ARG A 211 -11.79 4.68 13.14
C ARG A 211 -12.97 5.02 14.06
N LEU A 212 -12.94 4.56 15.30
CA LEU A 212 -14.04 4.76 16.26
C LEU A 212 -14.06 6.17 16.86
N GLU A 213 -12.93 6.87 16.85
CA GLU A 213 -12.78 8.23 17.40
C GLU A 213 -13.17 9.34 16.41
N GLY A 214 -13.34 9.00 15.12
CA GLY A 214 -13.81 9.92 14.08
C GLY A 214 -15.19 9.54 13.57
N GLU A 215 -16.04 10.52 13.27
CA GLU A 215 -17.25 10.24 12.49
C GLU A 215 -16.82 9.58 11.17
N ALA A 216 -17.33 8.38 10.93
CA ALA A 216 -16.96 7.56 9.78
C ALA A 216 -17.61 8.15 8.50
N MET A 217 -17.02 9.23 7.99
CA MET A 217 -17.31 9.68 6.63
C MET A 217 -16.64 8.71 5.65
N PRO A 218 -17.35 8.18 4.65
CA PRO A 218 -16.74 7.34 3.64
C PRO A 218 -15.69 8.16 2.90
N SER A 219 -14.42 7.72 3.06
CA SER A 219 -13.30 8.35 2.37
C SER A 219 -13.14 7.67 1.00
N PHE A 220 -13.04 8.47 -0.03
CA PHE A 220 -12.70 7.97 -1.36
C PHE A 220 -11.22 7.60 -1.42
N ARG A 221 -10.89 6.63 -2.28
CA ARG A 221 -9.48 6.29 -2.54
C ARG A 221 -8.75 7.49 -3.12
N ASP A 222 -7.52 7.70 -2.71
CA ASP A 222 -6.68 8.80 -3.20
C ASP A 222 -6.59 8.83 -4.73
N GLN A 223 -6.61 7.66 -5.39
CA GLN A 223 -6.60 7.56 -6.85
C GLN A 223 -7.83 8.18 -7.51
N ASN A 224 -9.00 8.00 -6.90
CA ASN A 224 -10.25 8.60 -7.42
C ASN A 224 -10.21 10.12 -7.29
N ILE A 225 -9.68 10.61 -6.17
CA ILE A 225 -9.55 12.06 -5.94
C ILE A 225 -8.48 12.64 -6.86
N LEU A 226 -7.38 11.92 -7.11
CA LEU A 226 -6.34 12.34 -8.04
C LEU A 226 -6.88 12.46 -9.47
N SER A 227 -7.61 11.45 -9.95
CA SER A 227 -8.23 11.49 -11.27
C SER A 227 -9.21 12.66 -11.40
N ALA A 228 -10.05 12.87 -10.38
CA ALA A 228 -10.96 14.01 -10.37
C ALA A 228 -10.22 15.35 -10.28
N CYS A 229 -9.09 15.40 -9.61
CA CYS A 229 -8.24 16.59 -9.55
C CYS A 229 -7.68 16.95 -10.93
N GLU A 230 -7.18 15.96 -11.68
CA GLU A 230 -6.70 16.12 -13.05
C GLU A 230 -7.84 16.59 -13.98
N ASP A 231 -9.02 15.95 -13.89
CA ASP A 231 -10.21 16.33 -14.66
C ASP A 231 -10.68 17.77 -14.35
N LEU A 232 -10.64 18.19 -13.08
CA LEU A 232 -10.99 19.54 -12.66
C LEU A 232 -9.98 20.57 -13.15
N CYS A 233 -8.69 20.28 -13.14
CA CYS A 233 -7.67 21.17 -13.71
C CYS A 233 -7.97 21.45 -15.19
N HIS A 234 -8.28 20.41 -15.94
CA HIS A 234 -8.59 20.55 -17.37
C HIS A 234 -9.95 21.25 -17.60
N SER A 235 -11.00 20.82 -16.94
CA SER A 235 -12.37 21.24 -17.23
C SER A 235 -12.70 22.64 -16.68
N LEU A 236 -12.27 22.98 -15.46
CA LEU A 236 -12.59 24.25 -14.82
C LEU A 236 -11.56 25.35 -15.12
N PHE A 237 -10.27 24.96 -15.16
CA PHE A 237 -9.19 25.95 -15.22
C PHE A 237 -8.44 25.94 -16.55
N ARG A 238 -8.71 24.98 -17.44
CA ARG A 238 -8.00 24.77 -18.71
C ARG A 238 -6.49 24.67 -18.51
N ALA A 239 -6.08 24.10 -17.38
CA ALA A 239 -4.70 23.92 -16.97
C ALA A 239 -4.28 22.46 -17.17
N ASN A 240 -2.99 22.22 -17.47
CA ASN A 240 -2.48 20.87 -17.65
C ASN A 240 -2.19 20.16 -16.32
N GLY A 241 -2.19 20.89 -15.22
CA GLY A 241 -1.99 20.35 -13.88
C GLY A 241 -2.04 21.43 -12.81
N ILE A 242 -1.91 21.01 -11.55
CA ILE A 242 -1.98 21.87 -10.36
C ILE A 242 -0.87 22.94 -10.35
N SER A 243 0.30 22.63 -10.93
CA SER A 243 1.43 23.56 -11.04
C SER A 243 1.08 24.83 -11.81
N ASP A 244 0.16 24.73 -12.75
CA ASP A 244 -0.22 25.82 -13.62
C ASP A 244 -1.29 26.73 -12.98
N LEU A 245 -1.84 26.34 -11.82
CA LEU A 245 -2.90 27.08 -11.12
C LEU A 245 -2.31 28.18 -10.24
N ASN A 246 -2.97 29.35 -10.26
CA ASN A 246 -2.71 30.41 -9.30
C ASN A 246 -3.33 30.09 -7.92
N ALA A 247 -3.10 30.95 -6.91
CA ALA A 247 -3.55 30.70 -5.54
C ALA A 247 -5.08 30.60 -5.39
N GLU A 248 -5.84 31.42 -6.10
CA GLU A 248 -7.32 31.40 -6.08
C GLU A 248 -7.86 30.11 -6.72
N GLN A 249 -7.28 29.72 -7.86
CA GLN A 249 -7.64 28.48 -8.54
C GLN A 249 -7.29 27.23 -7.71
N LYS A 250 -6.14 27.23 -7.03
CA LYS A 250 -5.77 26.17 -6.08
C LYS A 250 -6.77 26.09 -4.92
N ALA A 251 -7.16 27.24 -4.35
CA ALA A 251 -8.13 27.28 -3.28
C ALA A 251 -9.50 26.73 -3.74
N GLU A 252 -9.95 27.10 -4.93
CA GLU A 252 -11.20 26.58 -5.50
C GLU A 252 -11.12 25.09 -5.79
N LEU A 253 -10.01 24.60 -6.36
CA LEU A 253 -9.77 23.17 -6.56
C LEU A 253 -9.87 22.38 -5.24
N LEU A 254 -9.19 22.86 -4.19
CA LEU A 254 -9.22 22.21 -2.87
C LEU A 254 -10.64 22.18 -2.28
N ARG A 255 -11.42 23.27 -2.43
CA ARG A 255 -12.84 23.31 -2.00
C ARG A 255 -13.69 22.30 -2.76
N GLN A 256 -13.54 22.22 -4.09
CA GLN A 256 -14.28 21.28 -4.93
C GLN A 256 -13.96 19.82 -4.55
N LEU A 257 -12.68 19.48 -4.36
CA LEU A 257 -12.27 18.15 -3.92
C LEU A 257 -12.80 17.82 -2.52
N ARG A 258 -12.69 18.77 -1.58
CA ARG A 258 -13.22 18.61 -0.21
C ARG A 258 -14.73 18.38 -0.21
N ARG A 259 -15.48 19.15 -0.97
CA ARG A 259 -16.95 19.05 -1.05
C ARG A 259 -17.42 17.76 -1.73
N ARG A 260 -16.76 17.35 -2.80
CA ARG A 260 -17.17 16.16 -3.60
C ARG A 260 -16.81 14.85 -2.95
N PHE A 261 -15.66 14.80 -2.25
CA PHE A 261 -15.08 13.57 -1.74
C PHE A 261 -14.99 13.51 -0.21
N SER A 262 -15.49 14.53 0.48
CA SER A 262 -15.36 14.67 1.94
C SER A 262 -13.90 14.48 2.41
N ALA A 263 -12.94 14.88 1.55
CA ALA A 263 -11.52 14.68 1.80
C ALA A 263 -11.06 15.60 2.94
N ASP A 264 -10.31 15.04 3.87
CA ASP A 264 -9.67 15.82 4.91
C ASP A 264 -8.42 16.57 4.37
N LEU A 265 -7.86 17.45 5.18
CA LEU A 265 -6.74 18.30 4.76
C LEU A 265 -5.47 17.49 4.48
N ASN A 266 -5.23 16.41 5.21
CA ASN A 266 -4.09 15.52 4.96
C ASN A 266 -4.25 14.80 3.61
N GLN A 267 -5.46 14.33 3.32
CA GLN A 267 -5.76 13.67 2.05
C GLN A 267 -5.65 14.65 0.87
N LEU A 268 -6.18 15.86 1.02
CA LEU A 268 -6.04 16.92 0.01
C LEU A 268 -4.58 17.25 -0.26
N SER A 269 -3.78 17.48 0.79
CA SER A 269 -2.34 17.75 0.67
C SER A 269 -1.61 16.62 -0.06
N ARG A 270 -1.88 15.38 0.32
CA ARG A 270 -1.26 14.18 -0.26
C ARG A 270 -1.61 14.00 -1.74
N VAL A 271 -2.87 14.18 -2.10
CA VAL A 271 -3.36 13.98 -3.48
C VAL A 271 -2.93 15.11 -4.40
N THR A 272 -3.00 16.35 -3.93
CA THR A 272 -2.68 17.52 -4.76
C THR A 272 -1.18 17.85 -4.78
N GLY A 273 -0.39 17.32 -3.82
CA GLY A 273 1.00 17.70 -3.63
C GLY A 273 1.19 19.11 -3.05
N ILE A 274 0.10 19.81 -2.71
CA ILE A 274 0.15 21.11 -2.04
C ILE A 274 0.53 20.87 -0.56
N PRO A 275 1.56 21.54 -0.02
CA PRO A 275 1.94 21.36 1.38
C PRO A 275 0.77 21.62 2.34
N TYR A 276 0.67 20.83 3.42
CA TYR A 276 -0.42 20.91 4.40
C TYR A 276 -0.70 22.36 4.87
N ALA A 277 0.36 23.09 5.26
CA ALA A 277 0.22 24.47 5.74
C ALA A 277 -0.29 25.42 4.65
N GLU A 278 0.09 25.22 3.40
CA GLU A 278 -0.39 25.98 2.25
C GLU A 278 -1.84 25.64 1.95
N ALA A 279 -2.20 24.35 1.94
CA ALA A 279 -3.58 23.90 1.72
C ALA A 279 -4.53 24.43 2.80
N ALA A 280 -4.11 24.41 4.08
CA ALA A 280 -4.87 24.98 5.18
C ALA A 280 -5.11 26.47 4.95
N ARG A 281 -4.05 27.25 4.69
CA ARG A 281 -4.15 28.68 4.42
C ARG A 281 -5.08 29.01 3.24
N LEU A 282 -4.98 28.26 2.13
CA LEU A 282 -5.80 28.45 0.95
C LEU A 282 -7.29 28.18 1.23
N LEU A 283 -7.60 27.19 2.06
CA LEU A 283 -8.98 26.88 2.45
C LEU A 283 -9.57 27.88 3.44
N ASP A 284 -8.73 28.54 4.26
CA ASP A 284 -9.15 29.51 5.27
C ASP A 284 -9.21 30.95 4.71
N SER A 285 -8.43 31.26 3.64
CA SER A 285 -8.29 32.63 3.12
C SER A 285 -9.29 33.01 2.04
N TYR A 286 -10.03 32.08 1.51
CA TYR A 286 -11.01 32.22 0.43
C TYR A 286 -12.27 31.39 0.77
#